data_cd29477f50c3fc2b72344db2b4654e3d
#
_entry.id   cd29477f50c3fc2b72344db2b4654e3d
#
_cell.length_a   1.000
_cell.length_b   1.000
_cell.length_c   1.000
_cell.angle_alpha   90.00
_cell.angle_beta   90.00
_cell.angle_gamma   90.00
#
_symmetry.space_group_name_H-M   'P 1'
#
loop_
_entity.id
_entity.type
_entity.pdbx_description
1 polymer ?
#
loop_
_entity_poly.entity_id
_entity_poly.type
_entity_poly.pdbx_seq_one_letter_code
_entity_poly.pdbx_strand_id
1 'polypeptide(L)'
;MSLDTIISFEKASIFIQDHLVLSDVSFTVSKGEFVYLIGKVGSGKTSLIKTINAELPLIEGEGIIAEFTLHKIKSKHIPYLRRKLGVVFQDFQLLTDRSVYENLAFVLKATGWKSKKEIEKRISEVLEKVDLEHKGYKMPHQLSGGEQQRVVIARALLNDPEILLADEPTGNLDPETSDGIMNILSEISKAGRAVIMATHNYNLLNKFRARTLKCDDGRLIELEQSEIDLASLED
;
A
#
# COMPACT_ATOMS: atom_id res chain seq x y z
N MET A 1 12.57 18.07 9.03
CA MET A 1 12.38 16.88 8.17
C MET A 1 13.51 16.84 7.15
N SER A 2 14.10 15.66 6.87
CA SER A 2 14.99 15.53 5.73
C SER A 2 14.19 15.77 4.44
N LEU A 3 14.84 16.24 3.37
CA LEU A 3 14.22 16.50 2.06
C LEU A 3 13.56 15.24 1.43
N ASP A 4 13.87 14.05 1.95
CA ASP A 4 13.41 12.77 1.42
C ASP A 4 12.25 12.15 2.24
N THR A 5 11.91 12.72 3.41
CA THR A 5 10.81 12.19 4.24
C THR A 5 9.47 12.45 3.56
N ILE A 6 8.70 11.39 3.33
CA ILE A 6 7.40 11.47 2.64
C ILE A 6 6.21 11.11 3.54
N ILE A 7 6.47 10.35 4.60
CA ILE A 7 5.49 10.05 5.66
C ILE A 7 6.13 10.41 7.00
N SER A 8 5.39 11.12 7.85
CA SER A 8 5.81 11.42 9.22
C SER A 8 4.59 11.40 10.13
N PHE A 9 4.69 10.65 11.22
CA PHE A 9 3.77 10.69 12.34
C PHE A 9 4.54 11.09 13.60
N GLU A 10 3.93 11.90 14.45
CA GLU A 10 4.47 12.31 15.74
C GLU A 10 3.36 12.25 16.80
N LYS A 11 3.54 11.37 17.81
CA LYS A 11 2.62 11.15 18.94
C LYS A 11 1.17 11.00 18.51
N ALA A 12 0.95 10.30 17.40
CA ALA A 12 -0.38 10.13 16.83
C ALA A 12 -1.15 9.02 17.55
N SER A 13 -2.45 9.26 17.78
CA SER A 13 -3.39 8.24 18.26
C SER A 13 -4.34 7.85 17.14
N ILE A 14 -4.47 6.55 16.89
CA ILE A 14 -5.31 5.98 15.84
C ILE A 14 -6.58 5.43 16.47
N PHE A 15 -7.73 5.94 16.01
CA PHE A 15 -9.05 5.56 16.51
C PHE A 15 -9.89 4.89 15.42
N ILE A 16 -10.73 3.94 15.84
CA ILE A 16 -11.89 3.46 15.07
C ILE A 16 -13.11 3.90 15.84
N GLN A 17 -13.84 4.88 15.32
CA GLN A 17 -14.89 5.58 16.08
C GLN A 17 -14.29 6.15 17.39
N ASP A 18 -14.80 5.73 18.56
CA ASP A 18 -14.32 6.17 19.87
C ASP A 18 -13.33 5.17 20.52
N HIS A 19 -12.95 4.12 19.79
CA HIS A 19 -12.04 3.09 20.31
C HIS A 19 -10.61 3.39 19.89
N LEU A 20 -9.71 3.57 20.88
CA LEU A 20 -8.27 3.75 20.66
C LEU A 20 -7.65 2.41 20.24
N VAL A 21 -7.02 2.39 19.06
CA VAL A 21 -6.39 1.19 18.48
C VAL A 21 -4.88 1.23 18.62
N LEU A 22 -4.26 2.38 18.32
CA LEU A 22 -2.82 2.60 18.51
C LEU A 22 -2.60 3.95 19.18
N SER A 23 -1.71 4.00 20.16
CA SER A 23 -1.33 5.21 20.90
C SER A 23 0.14 5.56 20.67
N ASP A 24 0.48 6.84 20.76
CA ASP A 24 1.84 7.38 20.69
C ASP A 24 2.64 6.92 19.47
N VAL A 25 1.96 6.85 18.32
CA VAL A 25 2.56 6.43 17.05
C VAL A 25 3.50 7.51 16.54
N SER A 26 4.79 7.20 16.46
CA SER A 26 5.82 8.10 15.97
C SER A 26 6.76 7.34 15.03
N PHE A 27 6.79 7.69 13.75
CA PHE A 27 7.70 7.12 12.76
C PHE A 27 7.80 8.01 11.52
N THR A 28 8.81 7.79 10.73
CA THR A 28 8.98 8.44 9.42
C THR A 28 9.25 7.39 8.35
N VAL A 29 8.89 7.70 7.10
CA VAL A 29 9.26 6.92 5.91
C VAL A 29 9.81 7.86 4.86
N SER A 30 10.89 7.47 4.22
CA SER A 30 11.56 8.21 3.16
C SER A 30 11.15 7.71 1.77
N LYS A 31 11.35 8.54 0.75
CA LYS A 31 11.19 8.13 -0.66
C LYS A 31 12.13 6.96 -0.96
N GLY A 32 11.62 5.97 -1.69
CA GLY A 32 12.37 4.77 -2.03
C GLY A 32 12.56 3.77 -0.87
N GLU A 33 11.97 4.03 0.28
CA GLU A 33 12.04 3.13 1.42
C GLU A 33 10.92 2.08 1.36
N PHE A 34 11.27 0.82 1.66
CA PHE A 34 10.32 -0.27 1.87
C PHE A 34 10.19 -0.54 3.37
N VAL A 35 8.97 -0.48 3.90
CA VAL A 35 8.68 -0.69 5.32
C VAL A 35 7.62 -1.76 5.49
N TYR A 36 7.92 -2.79 6.26
CA TYR A 36 6.93 -3.74 6.73
C TYR A 36 6.17 -3.19 7.93
N LEU A 37 4.87 -3.48 7.96
CA LEU A 37 3.99 -3.25 9.09
C LEU A 37 3.44 -4.61 9.54
N ILE A 38 3.96 -5.16 10.63
CA ILE A 38 3.60 -6.50 11.10
C ILE A 38 2.81 -6.46 12.42
N GLY A 39 2.29 -7.60 12.82
CA GLY A 39 1.54 -7.77 14.07
C GLY A 39 0.34 -8.70 13.87
N LYS A 40 -0.23 -9.15 14.98
CA LYS A 40 -1.40 -10.06 15.00
C LYS A 40 -2.60 -9.47 14.27
N VAL A 41 -3.54 -10.32 13.88
CA VAL A 41 -4.84 -9.87 13.35
C VAL A 41 -5.52 -8.98 14.40
N GLY A 42 -6.02 -7.82 13.96
CA GLY A 42 -6.64 -6.84 14.87
C GLY A 42 -5.68 -5.91 15.62
N SER A 43 -4.34 -6.01 15.44
CA SER A 43 -3.34 -5.16 16.13
C SER A 43 -3.29 -3.70 15.67
N GLY A 44 -4.05 -3.31 14.61
CA GLY A 44 -4.11 -1.92 14.13
C GLY A 44 -3.40 -1.64 12.81
N LYS A 45 -2.78 -2.62 12.15
CA LYS A 45 -2.10 -2.46 10.85
C LYS A 45 -2.98 -1.78 9.79
N THR A 46 -4.13 -2.38 9.51
CA THR A 46 -5.11 -1.84 8.57
C THR A 46 -5.63 -0.47 8.99
N SER A 47 -5.78 -0.21 10.31
CA SER A 47 -6.21 1.10 10.82
C SER A 47 -5.17 2.18 10.56
N LEU A 48 -3.88 1.88 10.73
CA LEU A 48 -2.80 2.80 10.38
C LEU A 48 -2.76 3.07 8.87
N ILE A 49 -2.86 2.04 8.03
CA ILE A 49 -2.97 2.19 6.56
C ILE A 49 -4.17 3.08 6.19
N LYS A 50 -5.33 2.87 6.80
CA LYS A 50 -6.53 3.68 6.57
C LYS A 50 -6.36 5.12 7.03
N THR A 51 -5.62 5.36 8.12
CA THR A 51 -5.29 6.72 8.57
C THR A 51 -4.35 7.42 7.58
N ILE A 52 -3.33 6.73 7.06
CA ILE A 52 -2.45 7.27 6.02
C ILE A 52 -3.24 7.64 4.76
N ASN A 53 -4.23 6.82 4.39
CA ASN A 53 -5.12 7.05 3.24
C ASN A 53 -6.26 8.08 3.52
N ALA A 54 -6.25 8.71 4.70
CA ALA A 54 -7.31 9.60 5.17
C ALA A 54 -8.73 9.00 5.04
N GLU A 55 -8.85 7.68 5.26
CA GLU A 55 -10.12 6.97 5.42
C GLU A 55 -10.57 7.03 6.88
N LEU A 56 -9.62 6.91 7.82
CA LEU A 56 -9.82 7.23 9.22
C LEU A 56 -9.22 8.63 9.50
N PRO A 57 -9.92 9.49 10.24
CA PRO A 57 -9.40 10.81 10.59
C PRO A 57 -8.27 10.69 11.62
N LEU A 58 -7.23 11.50 11.50
CA LEU A 58 -6.25 11.71 12.55
C LEU A 58 -6.76 12.83 13.47
N ILE A 59 -7.11 12.47 14.71
CA ILE A 59 -7.70 13.38 15.70
C ILE A 59 -6.64 13.91 16.65
N GLU A 60 -5.71 13.05 17.08
CA GLU A 60 -4.66 13.37 18.06
C GLU A 60 -3.28 13.15 17.46
N GLY A 61 -2.32 14.00 17.82
CA GLY A 61 -0.97 14.01 17.32
C GLY A 61 -0.84 14.65 15.94
N GLU A 62 0.32 14.49 15.32
CA GLU A 62 0.61 15.07 14.02
C GLU A 62 0.86 13.97 12.98
N GLY A 63 0.40 14.20 11.75
CA GLY A 63 0.64 13.32 10.60
C GLY A 63 0.83 14.14 9.34
N ILE A 64 1.89 13.85 8.61
CA ILE A 64 2.18 14.48 7.31
C ILE A 64 2.40 13.36 6.30
N ILE A 65 1.65 13.41 5.20
CA ILE A 65 1.75 12.47 4.07
C ILE A 65 1.98 13.27 2.80
N ALA A 66 3.12 13.09 2.17
CA ALA A 66 3.60 13.95 1.10
C ALA A 66 3.55 15.43 1.55
N GLU A 67 2.77 16.27 0.88
CA GLU A 67 2.56 17.68 1.24
C GLU A 67 1.34 17.93 2.14
N PHE A 68 0.61 16.87 2.55
CA PHE A 68 -0.66 17.01 3.27
C PHE A 68 -0.51 16.78 4.78
N THR A 69 -1.02 17.72 5.58
CA THR A 69 -1.11 17.61 7.04
C THR A 69 -2.45 16.96 7.42
N LEU A 70 -2.43 15.69 7.89
CA LEU A 70 -3.63 14.89 8.09
C LEU A 70 -4.59 15.47 9.12
N HIS A 71 -4.10 15.89 10.29
CA HIS A 71 -4.93 16.42 11.37
C HIS A 71 -5.61 17.78 11.05
N LYS A 72 -5.28 18.36 9.89
CA LYS A 72 -5.88 19.61 9.37
C LYS A 72 -6.48 19.43 7.97
N ILE A 73 -6.48 18.22 7.42
CA ILE A 73 -6.93 18.00 6.06
C ILE A 73 -8.42 18.28 5.92
N LYS A 74 -8.79 19.11 4.95
CA LYS A 74 -10.20 19.34 4.61
C LYS A 74 -10.67 18.28 3.63
N SER A 75 -11.93 17.86 3.73
CA SER A 75 -12.52 16.80 2.87
C SER A 75 -12.30 17.03 1.37
N LYS A 76 -12.32 18.29 0.91
CA LYS A 76 -12.04 18.65 -0.50
C LYS A 76 -10.60 18.37 -0.94
N HIS A 77 -9.65 18.20 -0.02
CA HIS A 77 -8.24 17.89 -0.33
C HIS A 77 -7.92 16.39 -0.28
N ILE A 78 -8.77 15.56 0.35
CA ILE A 78 -8.58 14.12 0.43
C ILE A 78 -8.42 13.45 -0.95
N PRO A 79 -9.21 13.81 -1.99
CA PRO A 79 -8.99 13.23 -3.33
C PRO A 79 -7.61 13.54 -3.93
N TYR A 80 -7.01 14.66 -3.59
CA TYR A 80 -5.67 15.02 -4.05
C TYR A 80 -4.59 14.24 -3.30
N LEU A 81 -4.72 14.08 -1.98
CA LEU A 81 -3.87 13.18 -1.19
C LEU A 81 -3.92 11.76 -1.77
N ARG A 82 -5.13 11.22 -1.99
CA ARG A 82 -5.31 9.85 -2.51
C ARG A 82 -4.72 9.62 -3.91
N ARG A 83 -4.51 10.68 -4.71
CA ARG A 83 -3.77 10.56 -5.98
C ARG A 83 -2.27 10.39 -5.78
N LYS A 84 -1.72 10.79 -4.63
CA LYS A 84 -0.33 10.54 -4.23
C LYS A 84 -0.11 9.14 -3.68
N LEU A 85 -1.20 8.42 -3.40
CA LEU A 85 -1.22 7.09 -2.81
C LEU A 85 -1.72 6.06 -3.82
N GLY A 86 -1.01 4.95 -3.93
CA GLY A 86 -1.52 3.72 -4.52
C GLY A 86 -1.92 2.76 -3.41
N VAL A 87 -3.08 2.13 -3.50
CA VAL A 87 -3.53 1.16 -2.49
C VAL A 87 -3.75 -0.20 -3.12
N VAL A 88 -3.13 -1.21 -2.51
CA VAL A 88 -3.23 -2.63 -2.87
C VAL A 88 -3.87 -3.37 -1.71
N PHE A 89 -5.05 -3.93 -1.92
CA PHE A 89 -5.80 -4.67 -0.91
C PHE A 89 -5.63 -6.18 -1.10
N GLN A 90 -5.84 -6.95 -0.04
CA GLN A 90 -5.88 -8.41 -0.04
C GLN A 90 -7.01 -8.94 -0.94
N ASP A 91 -8.20 -8.36 -0.81
CA ASP A 91 -9.35 -8.66 -1.67
C ASP A 91 -9.23 -7.83 -2.94
N PHE A 92 -8.90 -8.41 -4.04
CA PHE A 92 -8.57 -7.73 -5.31
C PHE A 92 -9.46 -6.53 -5.65
N GLN A 93 -10.74 -6.52 -5.25
CA GLN A 93 -11.71 -5.44 -5.47
C GLN A 93 -11.73 -4.97 -6.93
N LEU A 94 -11.62 -5.92 -7.86
CA LEU A 94 -11.79 -5.67 -9.27
C LEU A 94 -13.27 -5.66 -9.62
N LEU A 95 -13.65 -4.79 -10.54
CA LEU A 95 -15.00 -4.75 -11.11
C LEU A 95 -15.16 -5.99 -12.00
N THR A 96 -16.01 -6.92 -11.59
CA THR A 96 -16.14 -8.25 -12.20
C THR A 96 -16.91 -8.23 -13.53
N ASP A 97 -17.64 -7.16 -13.81
CA ASP A 97 -18.40 -6.87 -15.02
C ASP A 97 -17.55 -6.19 -16.13
N ARG A 98 -16.26 -5.99 -15.88
CA ARG A 98 -15.35 -5.24 -16.75
C ARG A 98 -14.05 -5.98 -16.99
N SER A 99 -13.47 -5.80 -18.18
CA SER A 99 -12.13 -6.28 -18.49
C SER A 99 -11.05 -5.59 -17.65
N VAL A 100 -9.84 -6.14 -17.66
CA VAL A 100 -8.65 -5.52 -17.02
C VAL A 100 -8.48 -4.07 -17.52
N TYR A 101 -8.51 -3.88 -18.84
CA TYR A 101 -8.40 -2.54 -19.44
C TYR A 101 -9.47 -1.59 -18.89
N GLU A 102 -10.72 -2.02 -18.86
CA GLU A 102 -11.84 -1.17 -18.41
C GLU A 102 -11.77 -0.88 -16.89
N ASN A 103 -11.27 -1.82 -16.07
CA ASN A 103 -10.98 -1.58 -14.65
C ASN A 103 -9.97 -0.44 -14.48
N LEU A 104 -8.88 -0.46 -15.25
CA LEU A 104 -7.84 0.56 -15.19
C LEU A 104 -8.32 1.89 -15.79
N ALA A 105 -8.99 1.86 -16.93
CA ALA A 105 -9.54 3.05 -17.58
C ALA A 105 -10.60 3.76 -16.71
N PHE A 106 -11.36 3.00 -15.92
CA PHE A 106 -12.34 3.56 -14.99
C PHE A 106 -11.67 4.47 -13.94
N VAL A 107 -10.57 4.03 -13.36
CA VAL A 107 -9.82 4.81 -12.35
C VAL A 107 -9.24 6.08 -12.98
N LEU A 108 -8.60 6.01 -14.14
CA LEU A 108 -8.05 7.18 -14.82
C LEU A 108 -9.13 8.22 -15.15
N LYS A 109 -10.28 7.77 -15.68
CA LYS A 109 -11.42 8.66 -15.94
C LYS A 109 -11.95 9.29 -14.67
N ALA A 110 -12.12 8.52 -13.59
CA ALA A 110 -12.58 9.02 -12.30
C ALA A 110 -11.61 10.05 -11.68
N THR A 111 -10.30 9.93 -11.98
CA THR A 111 -9.28 10.87 -11.52
C THR A 111 -9.05 12.06 -12.46
N GLY A 112 -9.85 12.17 -13.53
CA GLY A 112 -9.92 13.37 -14.37
C GLY A 112 -9.19 13.28 -15.71
N TRP A 113 -8.66 12.11 -16.10
CA TRP A 113 -8.06 11.91 -17.41
C TRP A 113 -9.13 11.92 -18.51
N LYS A 114 -8.90 12.69 -19.57
CA LYS A 114 -9.87 12.91 -20.66
C LYS A 114 -9.40 12.35 -22.00
N SER A 115 -8.09 12.35 -22.23
CA SER A 115 -7.52 11.93 -23.51
C SER A 115 -7.48 10.40 -23.59
N LYS A 116 -8.22 9.84 -24.56
CA LYS A 116 -8.23 8.39 -24.82
C LYS A 116 -6.83 7.85 -25.08
N LYS A 117 -6.04 8.57 -25.89
CA LYS A 117 -4.66 8.19 -26.25
C LYS A 117 -3.74 8.15 -25.03
N GLU A 118 -3.86 9.12 -24.12
CA GLU A 118 -3.05 9.14 -22.88
C GLU A 118 -3.47 8.02 -21.91
N ILE A 119 -4.79 7.75 -21.80
CA ILE A 119 -5.32 6.64 -21.01
C ILE A 119 -4.78 5.31 -21.53
N GLU A 120 -4.86 5.05 -22.86
CA GLU A 120 -4.36 3.83 -23.49
C GLU A 120 -2.86 3.66 -23.23
N LYS A 121 -2.08 4.72 -23.44
CA LYS A 121 -0.64 4.72 -23.18
C LYS A 121 -0.33 4.38 -21.71
N ARG A 122 -1.01 5.06 -20.77
CA ARG A 122 -0.78 4.84 -19.34
C ARG A 122 -1.14 3.43 -18.88
N ILE A 123 -2.23 2.88 -19.40
CA ILE A 123 -2.64 1.50 -19.11
C ILE A 123 -1.59 0.50 -19.63
N SER A 124 -1.09 0.70 -20.85
CA SER A 124 -0.03 -0.15 -21.41
C SER A 124 1.24 -0.11 -20.52
N GLU A 125 1.68 1.07 -20.13
CA GLU A 125 2.85 1.26 -19.26
C GLU A 125 2.73 0.55 -17.91
N VAL A 126 1.55 0.62 -17.26
CA VAL A 126 1.39 -0.03 -15.95
C VAL A 126 1.18 -1.54 -16.08
N LEU A 127 0.57 -2.04 -17.15
CA LEU A 127 0.43 -3.47 -17.41
C LEU A 127 1.79 -4.11 -17.72
N GLU A 128 2.65 -3.43 -18.48
CA GLU A 128 4.03 -3.87 -18.73
C GLU A 128 4.82 -4.00 -17.43
N LYS A 129 4.70 -3.05 -16.50
CA LYS A 129 5.38 -3.09 -15.19
C LYS A 129 5.01 -4.27 -14.31
N VAL A 130 3.91 -4.95 -14.60
CA VAL A 130 3.43 -6.09 -13.83
C VAL A 130 3.35 -7.38 -14.68
N ASP A 131 3.99 -7.42 -15.84
CA ASP A 131 4.04 -8.54 -16.79
C ASP A 131 2.64 -9.01 -17.26
N LEU A 132 1.75 -8.06 -17.58
CA LEU A 132 0.37 -8.32 -18.04
C LEU A 132 0.00 -7.55 -19.31
N GLU A 133 0.98 -7.11 -20.11
CA GLU A 133 0.77 -6.29 -21.33
C GLU A 133 -0.21 -6.93 -22.33
N HIS A 134 -0.27 -8.27 -22.36
CA HIS A 134 -1.15 -9.04 -23.26
C HIS A 134 -2.47 -9.49 -22.61
N LYS A 135 -2.78 -9.04 -21.37
CA LYS A 135 -3.96 -9.48 -20.62
C LYS A 135 -5.06 -8.42 -20.48
N GLY A 136 -4.91 -7.24 -21.09
CA GLY A 136 -5.84 -6.11 -20.95
C GLY A 136 -7.29 -6.43 -21.34
N TYR A 137 -7.52 -7.37 -22.27
CA TYR A 137 -8.85 -7.78 -22.73
C TYR A 137 -9.54 -8.83 -21.84
N LYS A 138 -8.80 -9.46 -20.90
CA LYS A 138 -9.33 -10.49 -20.01
C LYS A 138 -10.27 -9.92 -18.96
N MET A 139 -11.27 -10.72 -18.61
CA MET A 139 -12.13 -10.46 -17.45
C MET A 139 -11.43 -10.96 -16.17
N PRO A 140 -11.70 -10.38 -14.98
CA PRO A 140 -11.07 -10.81 -13.72
C PRO A 140 -11.18 -12.32 -13.46
N HIS A 141 -12.32 -12.93 -13.70
CA HIS A 141 -12.55 -14.37 -13.52
C HIS A 141 -11.74 -15.28 -14.47
N GLN A 142 -11.11 -14.71 -15.51
CA GLN A 142 -10.24 -15.42 -16.46
C GLN A 142 -8.76 -15.35 -16.06
N LEU A 143 -8.45 -14.72 -14.92
CA LEU A 143 -7.11 -14.53 -14.39
C LEU A 143 -6.88 -15.42 -13.17
N SER A 144 -5.65 -15.92 -13.00
CA SER A 144 -5.22 -16.51 -11.74
C SER A 144 -5.23 -15.48 -10.60
N GLY A 145 -5.18 -15.93 -9.33
CA GLY A 145 -5.11 -15.02 -8.18
C GLY A 145 -3.89 -14.08 -8.25
N GLY A 146 -2.74 -14.60 -8.65
CA GLY A 146 -1.53 -13.79 -8.83
C GLY A 146 -1.65 -12.76 -9.96
N GLU A 147 -2.29 -13.12 -11.09
CA GLU A 147 -2.57 -12.16 -12.16
C GLU A 147 -3.56 -11.09 -11.72
N GLN A 148 -4.61 -11.45 -10.96
CA GLN A 148 -5.52 -10.47 -10.39
C GLN A 148 -4.80 -9.50 -9.46
N GLN A 149 -3.89 -10.00 -8.61
CA GLN A 149 -3.09 -9.15 -7.73
C GLN A 149 -2.15 -8.21 -8.51
N ARG A 150 -1.54 -8.70 -9.60
CA ARG A 150 -0.76 -7.86 -10.51
C ARG A 150 -1.62 -6.74 -11.13
N VAL A 151 -2.87 -7.03 -11.52
CA VAL A 151 -3.81 -5.99 -11.99
C VAL A 151 -4.11 -4.97 -10.90
N VAL A 152 -4.28 -5.39 -9.64
CA VAL A 152 -4.48 -4.47 -8.49
C VAL A 152 -3.26 -3.56 -8.30
N ILE A 153 -2.04 -4.10 -8.41
CA ILE A 153 -0.82 -3.29 -8.35
C ILE A 153 -0.75 -2.32 -9.54
N ALA A 154 -1.05 -2.76 -10.76
CA ALA A 154 -1.12 -1.89 -11.94
C ALA A 154 -2.12 -0.75 -11.72
N ARG A 155 -3.31 -1.06 -11.16
CA ARG A 155 -4.33 -0.07 -10.80
C ARG A 155 -3.81 0.94 -9.79
N ALA A 156 -3.08 0.50 -8.78
CA ALA A 156 -2.48 1.37 -7.78
C ALA A 156 -1.45 2.34 -8.37
N LEU A 157 -0.75 1.95 -9.45
CA LEU A 157 0.29 2.75 -10.10
C LEU A 157 -0.24 3.77 -11.11
N LEU A 158 -1.53 3.78 -11.46
CA LEU A 158 -2.10 4.57 -12.55
C LEU A 158 -1.83 6.08 -12.45
N ASN A 159 -1.99 6.67 -11.28
CA ASN A 159 -1.80 8.10 -11.06
C ASN A 159 -0.35 8.48 -10.69
N ASP A 160 0.60 7.59 -10.93
CA ASP A 160 2.01 7.78 -10.59
C ASP A 160 2.23 8.16 -9.11
N PRO A 161 1.74 7.33 -8.17
CA PRO A 161 1.79 7.65 -6.75
C PRO A 161 3.22 7.74 -6.24
N GLU A 162 3.43 8.56 -5.21
CA GLU A 162 4.69 8.67 -4.49
C GLU A 162 4.81 7.61 -3.38
N ILE A 163 3.67 7.10 -2.91
CA ILE A 163 3.57 6.12 -1.82
C ILE A 163 2.67 4.96 -2.26
N LEU A 164 3.09 3.74 -1.99
CA LEU A 164 2.28 2.53 -2.16
C LEU A 164 1.96 1.93 -0.80
N LEU A 165 0.68 1.74 -0.52
CA LEU A 165 0.16 1.08 0.66
C LEU A 165 -0.35 -0.29 0.27
N ALA A 166 0.21 -1.35 0.81
CA ALA A 166 -0.20 -2.72 0.53
C ALA A 166 -0.67 -3.40 1.82
N ASP A 167 -1.95 -3.79 1.87
CA ASP A 167 -2.54 -4.47 3.02
C ASP A 167 -2.72 -5.95 2.66
N GLU A 168 -1.85 -6.82 3.22
CA GLU A 168 -1.81 -8.27 2.99
C GLU A 168 -1.82 -8.68 1.50
N PRO A 169 -0.95 -8.10 0.65
CA PRO A 169 -1.04 -8.27 -0.80
C PRO A 169 -0.73 -9.69 -1.29
N THR A 170 -0.22 -10.56 -0.43
CA THR A 170 0.15 -11.95 -0.73
C THR A 170 -0.66 -12.98 0.05
N GLY A 171 -1.62 -12.55 0.89
CA GLY A 171 -2.30 -13.40 1.86
C GLY A 171 -3.13 -14.55 1.26
N ASN A 172 -3.53 -14.46 0.00
CA ASN A 172 -4.33 -15.46 -0.70
C ASN A 172 -3.55 -16.17 -1.84
N LEU A 173 -2.21 -16.06 -1.86
CA LEU A 173 -1.36 -16.54 -2.94
C LEU A 173 -0.44 -17.66 -2.46
N ASP A 174 -0.08 -18.54 -3.37
CA ASP A 174 0.96 -19.55 -3.14
C ASP A 174 2.35 -18.88 -2.98
N PRO A 175 3.34 -19.58 -2.40
CA PRO A 175 4.65 -19.00 -2.13
C PRO A 175 5.38 -18.46 -3.36
N GLU A 176 5.34 -19.17 -4.50
CA GLU A 176 6.03 -18.77 -5.73
C GLU A 176 5.39 -17.49 -6.31
N THR A 177 4.07 -17.45 -6.36
CA THR A 177 3.32 -16.26 -6.78
C THR A 177 3.57 -15.09 -5.84
N SER A 178 3.63 -15.33 -4.52
CA SER A 178 3.94 -14.31 -3.50
C SER A 178 5.32 -13.70 -3.73
N ASP A 179 6.34 -14.51 -4.05
CA ASP A 179 7.67 -14.02 -4.40
C ASP A 179 7.64 -13.09 -5.62
N GLY A 180 6.87 -13.46 -6.65
CA GLY A 180 6.68 -12.62 -7.83
C GLY A 180 6.07 -11.24 -7.49
N ILE A 181 5.07 -11.21 -6.60
CA ILE A 181 4.47 -9.95 -6.11
C ILE A 181 5.49 -9.13 -5.31
N MET A 182 6.27 -9.79 -4.44
CA MET A 182 7.30 -9.11 -3.64
C MET A 182 8.38 -8.48 -4.51
N ASN A 183 8.80 -9.16 -5.58
CA ASN A 183 9.76 -8.60 -6.53
C ASN A 183 9.23 -7.32 -7.17
N ILE A 184 7.98 -7.31 -7.64
CA ILE A 184 7.33 -6.11 -8.20
C ILE A 184 7.30 -4.96 -7.19
N LEU A 185 6.87 -5.23 -5.94
CA LEU A 185 6.82 -4.21 -4.88
C LEU A 185 8.21 -3.67 -4.54
N SER A 186 9.23 -4.54 -4.52
CA SER A 186 10.62 -4.16 -4.31
C SER A 186 11.17 -3.27 -5.44
N GLU A 187 10.86 -3.58 -6.70
CA GLU A 187 11.24 -2.76 -7.85
C GLU A 187 10.57 -1.38 -7.81
N ILE A 188 9.29 -1.32 -7.41
CA ILE A 188 8.56 -0.07 -7.21
C ILE A 188 9.26 0.81 -6.16
N SER A 189 9.70 0.22 -5.05
CA SER A 189 10.46 0.93 -4.01
C SER A 189 11.80 1.42 -4.54
N LYS A 190 12.59 0.55 -5.19
CA LYS A 190 13.88 0.91 -5.80
C LYS A 190 13.76 2.01 -6.86
N ALA A 191 12.60 2.11 -7.51
CA ALA A 191 12.29 3.19 -8.45
C ALA A 191 11.93 4.53 -7.76
N GLY A 192 12.13 4.64 -6.42
CA GLY A 192 12.02 5.86 -5.65
C GLY A 192 10.66 6.09 -4.96
N ARG A 193 9.73 5.10 -4.99
CA ARG A 193 8.45 5.20 -4.27
C ARG A 193 8.56 4.62 -2.87
N ALA A 194 7.97 5.28 -1.88
CA ALA A 194 7.83 4.67 -0.56
C ALA A 194 6.82 3.52 -0.63
N VAL A 195 7.12 2.39 0.01
CA VAL A 195 6.21 1.24 0.10
C VAL A 195 6.00 0.89 1.57
N ILE A 196 4.75 0.87 2.02
CA ILE A 196 4.36 0.29 3.32
C ILE A 196 3.55 -0.96 3.04
N MET A 197 4.01 -2.10 3.52
CA MET A 197 3.33 -3.38 3.36
C MET A 197 2.94 -3.97 4.72
N ALA A 198 1.63 -4.04 4.98
CA ALA A 198 1.14 -4.82 6.11
C ALA A 198 1.15 -6.31 5.74
N THR A 199 1.68 -7.13 6.64
CA THR A 199 1.67 -8.59 6.50
C THR A 199 1.80 -9.28 7.85
N HIS A 200 1.36 -10.53 7.92
CA HIS A 200 1.62 -11.45 9.03
C HIS A 200 2.52 -12.62 8.60
N ASN A 201 3.03 -12.63 7.38
CA ASN A 201 3.90 -13.69 6.87
C ASN A 201 5.38 -13.37 7.11
N TYR A 202 5.94 -13.90 8.21
CA TYR A 202 7.33 -13.69 8.61
C TYR A 202 8.35 -14.29 7.61
N ASN A 203 7.98 -15.35 6.86
CA ASN A 203 8.88 -15.93 5.86
C ASN A 203 9.25 -14.94 4.75
N LEU A 204 8.33 -14.04 4.39
CA LEU A 204 8.60 -12.98 3.41
C LEU A 204 9.61 -11.96 3.93
N LEU A 205 9.56 -11.63 5.24
CA LEU A 205 10.48 -10.66 5.85
C LEU A 205 11.93 -11.18 5.82
N ASN A 206 12.13 -12.48 6.05
CA ASN A 206 13.45 -13.10 5.99
C ASN A 206 14.02 -13.12 4.57
N LYS A 207 13.18 -13.34 3.57
CA LYS A 207 13.57 -13.40 2.17
C LYS A 207 13.79 -12.03 1.55
N PHE A 208 12.92 -11.08 1.88
CA PHE A 208 12.93 -9.70 1.36
C PHE A 208 13.15 -8.72 2.51
N ARG A 209 14.39 -8.64 2.99
CA ARG A 209 14.74 -7.83 4.16
C ARG A 209 14.46 -6.36 3.94
N ALA A 210 13.74 -5.75 4.88
CA ALA A 210 13.45 -4.32 4.91
C ALA A 210 13.17 -3.87 6.36
N ARG A 211 13.14 -2.57 6.58
CA ARG A 211 12.76 -1.98 7.87
C ARG A 211 11.39 -2.47 8.30
N THR A 212 11.24 -2.82 9.56
CA THR A 212 10.03 -3.46 10.08
C THR A 212 9.50 -2.72 11.30
N LEU A 213 8.22 -2.35 11.22
CA LEU A 213 7.44 -1.77 12.30
C LEU A 213 6.42 -2.80 12.78
N LYS A 214 6.34 -3.05 14.08
CA LYS A 214 5.39 -3.99 14.69
C LYS A 214 4.29 -3.23 15.42
N CYS A 215 3.03 -3.54 15.09
CA CYS A 215 1.89 -3.16 15.90
C CYS A 215 1.71 -4.22 17.01
N ASP A 216 1.98 -3.84 18.25
CA ASP A 216 1.93 -4.72 19.40
C ASP A 216 1.34 -3.98 20.60
N ASP A 217 0.36 -4.59 21.24
CA ASP A 217 -0.32 -4.08 22.43
C ASP A 217 -0.68 -2.58 22.38
N GLY A 218 -1.27 -2.17 21.27
CA GLY A 218 -1.70 -0.78 21.04
C GLY A 218 -0.59 0.22 20.78
N ARG A 219 0.63 -0.22 20.47
CA ARG A 219 1.79 0.60 20.16
C ARG A 219 2.43 0.22 18.84
N LEU A 220 3.23 1.12 18.29
CA LEU A 220 4.06 0.87 17.11
C LEU A 220 5.53 0.81 17.58
N ILE A 221 6.19 -0.31 17.31
CA ILE A 221 7.57 -0.58 17.74
C ILE A 221 8.41 -0.89 16.50
N GLU A 222 9.60 -0.33 16.40
CA GLU A 222 10.55 -0.68 15.33
C GLU A 222 11.36 -1.91 15.80
N LEU A 223 11.41 -2.95 14.96
CA LEU A 223 12.15 -4.18 15.25
C LEU A 223 13.52 -4.18 14.60
N GLU A 224 14.52 -4.72 15.33
CA GLU A 224 15.79 -5.09 14.75
C GLU A 224 15.70 -6.44 14.00
N GLN A 225 16.64 -6.68 13.09
CA GLN A 225 16.62 -7.90 12.26
C GLN A 225 16.70 -9.20 13.11
N SER A 226 17.46 -9.17 14.21
CA SER A 226 17.57 -10.28 15.15
C SER A 226 16.25 -10.68 15.80
N GLU A 227 15.38 -9.70 16.04
CA GLU A 227 14.05 -9.93 16.63
C GLU A 227 13.08 -10.55 15.62
N ILE A 228 13.23 -10.19 14.32
CA ILE A 228 12.44 -10.77 13.23
C ILE A 228 12.82 -12.24 13.03
N ASP A 229 14.11 -12.55 13.07
CA ASP A 229 14.63 -13.92 12.91
C ASP A 229 14.11 -14.85 14.03
N LEU A 230 14.01 -14.35 15.28
CA LEU A 230 13.44 -15.09 16.41
C LEU A 230 11.92 -15.30 16.28
N ALA A 231 11.19 -14.27 15.88
CA ALA A 231 9.73 -14.35 15.74
C ALA A 231 9.29 -15.34 14.64
N SER A 232 10.12 -15.55 13.61
CA SER A 232 9.85 -16.52 12.53
C SER A 232 10.06 -17.97 12.96
N LEU A 233 10.61 -18.25 14.13
CA LEU A 233 10.79 -19.60 14.69
C LEU A 233 9.62 -20.04 15.58
N GLU A 234 8.73 -19.11 15.95
CA GLU A 234 7.58 -19.34 16.83
C GLU A 234 6.26 -19.60 16.07
N ASP A 235 6.23 -19.39 14.75
CA ASP A 235 5.11 -19.68 13.84
C ASP A 235 5.34 -21.00 13.07
#